data_083793fd47f340469b7469e4780e34bc
#
_entry.id   083793fd47f340469b7469e4780e34bc
#
_cell.length_a   1.000
_cell.length_b   1.000
_cell.length_c   1.000
_cell.angle_alpha   90.00
_cell.angle_beta   90.00
_cell.angle_gamma   90.00
#
_symmetry.space_group_name_H-M   'P 1'
#
loop_
_entity.id
_entity.type
_entity.pdbx_description
1 polymer ?
#
loop_
_entity_poly.entity_id
_entity_poly.type
_entity_poly.pdbx_seq_one_letter_code
_entity_poly.pdbx_strand_id
1 'polypeptide(L)' 'KEMRVKRAAQLIESGDYNMTQIAYMVGINDPRYFSKCFKQRFGMTPTEYKENAKNKR' A
#
# COMPACT_ATOMS: atom_id res chain seq x y z
N LYS A 1 -7.04 -3.08 -11.62
CA LYS A 1 -5.74 -2.67 -11.10
C LYS A 1 -5.84 -1.59 -10.06
N GLU A 2 -6.59 -0.54 -10.37
CA GLU A 2 -6.73 0.57 -9.43
C GLU A 2 -7.42 0.12 -8.14
N MET A 3 -8.33 -0.82 -8.27
CA MET A 3 -9.04 -1.32 -7.09
C MET A 3 -8.12 -2.03 -6.13
N ARG A 4 -7.13 -2.76 -6.66
CA ARG A 4 -6.17 -3.45 -5.80
C ARG A 4 -5.34 -2.46 -4.99
N VAL A 5 -4.86 -1.43 -5.65
CA VAL A 5 -4.03 -0.42 -4.99
C VAL A 5 -4.88 0.35 -3.98
N LYS A 6 -6.10 0.65 -4.33
CA LYS A 6 -7.01 1.34 -3.43
C LYS A 6 -7.28 0.50 -2.19
N ARG A 7 -7.51 -0.79 -2.37
CA ARG A 7 -7.70 -1.70 -1.24
C ARG A 7 -6.47 -1.75 -0.36
N ALA A 8 -5.28 -1.77 -1.02
CA ALA A 8 -4.03 -1.78 -0.27
C ALA A 8 -3.91 -0.54 0.61
N ALA A 9 -4.31 0.61 0.11
CA ALA A 9 -4.25 1.83 0.90
C ALA A 9 -5.08 1.70 2.17
N GLN A 10 -6.26 1.09 2.06
CA GLN A 10 -7.12 0.88 3.22
C GLN A 10 -6.46 -0.05 4.23
N LEU A 11 -5.79 -1.10 3.74
CA LEU A 11 -5.12 -2.04 4.62
C LEU A 11 -3.92 -1.39 5.31
N ILE A 12 -3.22 -0.51 4.60
CA ILE A 12 -2.13 0.24 5.19
C ILE A 12 -2.65 1.13 6.32
N GLU A 13 -3.76 1.79 6.08
CA GLU A 13 -4.32 2.70 7.07
C GLU A 13 -4.77 1.98 8.33
N SER A 14 -5.17 0.72 8.19
CA SER A 14 -5.60 -0.06 9.36
C SER A 14 -4.45 -0.33 10.31
N GLY A 15 -3.23 -0.44 9.79
CA GLY A 15 -2.04 -0.66 10.60
C GLY A 15 -1.87 -2.08 11.09
N ASP A 16 -2.66 -3.02 10.60
CA ASP A 16 -2.64 -4.41 11.08
C ASP A 16 -1.71 -5.32 10.29
N TYR A 17 -1.20 -4.87 9.16
CA TYR A 17 -0.45 -5.73 8.25
C TYR A 17 0.84 -5.06 7.81
N ASN A 18 1.86 -5.88 7.48
CA ASN A 18 3.06 -5.33 6.89
C ASN A 18 2.89 -5.24 5.37
N MET A 19 3.85 -4.60 4.70
CA MET A 19 3.73 -4.35 3.27
C MET A 19 3.69 -5.63 2.44
N THR A 20 4.49 -6.62 2.82
CA THR A 20 4.50 -7.89 2.11
C THR A 20 3.14 -8.58 2.20
N GLN A 21 2.56 -8.58 3.39
CA GLN A 21 1.24 -9.15 3.58
C GLN A 21 0.19 -8.44 2.73
N ILE A 22 0.24 -7.12 2.72
CA ILE A 22 -0.73 -6.33 1.97
C ILE A 22 -0.63 -6.62 0.48
N ALA A 23 0.60 -6.72 -0.03
CA ALA A 23 0.80 -7.02 -1.44
C ALA A 23 0.13 -8.35 -1.81
N TYR A 24 0.37 -9.37 -1.00
CA TYR A 24 -0.23 -10.68 -1.26
C TYR A 24 -1.75 -10.64 -1.11
N MET A 25 -2.24 -9.92 -0.12
CA MET A 25 -3.69 -9.84 0.12
C MET A 25 -4.43 -9.21 -1.04
N VAL A 26 -3.79 -8.30 -1.76
CA VAL A 26 -4.43 -7.68 -2.91
C VAL A 26 -4.05 -8.37 -4.22
N GLY A 27 -3.41 -9.54 -4.14
CA GLY A 27 -3.14 -10.34 -5.31
C GLY A 27 -1.88 -9.98 -6.08
N ILE A 28 -0.98 -9.24 -5.46
CA ILE A 28 0.29 -8.89 -6.09
C ILE A 28 1.40 -9.67 -5.40
N ASN A 29 2.02 -10.60 -6.12
CA ASN A 29 3.00 -11.50 -5.51
C ASN A 29 4.38 -10.89 -5.34
N ASP A 30 4.62 -9.72 -5.91
CA ASP A 30 5.93 -9.09 -5.87
C ASP A 30 5.82 -7.75 -5.16
N PRO A 31 6.38 -7.63 -3.94
CA PRO A 31 6.32 -6.36 -3.20
C PRO A 31 6.93 -5.19 -3.95
N ARG A 32 7.95 -5.44 -4.78
CA ARG A 32 8.54 -4.35 -5.57
C ARG A 32 7.55 -3.83 -6.59
N TYR A 33 6.89 -4.73 -7.27
CA TYR A 33 5.89 -4.35 -8.25
C TYR A 33 4.73 -3.63 -7.58
N PHE A 34 4.36 -4.12 -6.41
CA PHE A 34 3.31 -3.50 -5.62
C PHE A 34 3.67 -2.05 -5.29
N SER A 35 4.91 -1.81 -4.83
CA SER A 35 5.35 -0.47 -4.50
C SER A 35 5.31 0.44 -5.72
N LYS A 36 5.72 -0.08 -6.86
CA LYS A 36 5.73 0.70 -8.10
C LYS A 36 4.31 1.11 -8.49
N CYS A 37 3.38 0.16 -8.45
CA CYS A 37 2.00 0.45 -8.79
C CYS A 37 1.39 1.44 -7.81
N PHE A 38 1.68 1.28 -6.53
CA PHE A 38 1.16 2.17 -5.51
C PHE A 38 1.66 3.59 -5.73
N LYS A 39 2.95 3.72 -5.99
CA LYS A 39 3.52 5.04 -6.21
C LYS A 39 2.91 5.73 -7.43
N GLN A 40 2.66 4.97 -8.49
CA GLN A 40 2.05 5.55 -9.69
C GLN A 40 0.64 6.06 -9.39
N ARG A 41 -0.07 5.38 -8.51
CA ARG A 41 -1.46 5.75 -8.22
C ARG A 41 -1.55 6.87 -7.19
N PHE A 42 -0.72 6.84 -6.17
CA PHE A 42 -0.83 7.77 -5.06
C PHE A 42 0.29 8.81 -5.01
N GLY A 43 1.29 8.69 -5.85
CA GLY A 43 2.39 9.64 -5.87
C GLY A 43 3.41 9.43 -4.77
N MET A 44 3.28 8.36 -3.99
CA MET A 44 4.23 8.03 -2.94
C MET A 44 4.24 6.52 -2.74
N THR A 45 5.34 6.02 -2.17
CA THR A 45 5.46 4.59 -1.89
C THR A 45 4.51 4.19 -0.77
N PRO A 46 4.21 2.88 -0.66
CA PRO A 46 3.36 2.43 0.46
C PRO A 46 3.93 2.78 1.82
N THR A 47 5.24 2.72 1.96
CA THR A 47 5.88 3.07 3.22
C THR A 47 5.67 4.54 3.55
N GLU A 48 5.84 5.39 2.54
CA GLU A 48 5.62 6.82 2.73
C GLU A 48 4.16 7.10 3.07
N TYR A 49 3.27 6.39 2.42
CA TYR A 49 1.85 6.55 2.69
C TYR A 49 1.52 6.18 4.13
N LYS A 50 2.11 5.10 4.60
CA LYS A 50 1.91 4.66 5.99
C LYS A 50 2.41 5.72 6.96
N GLU A 51 3.58 6.28 6.70
CA GLU A 51 4.14 7.31 7.56
C GLU A 51 3.26 8.55 7.59
N ASN A 52 2.75 8.93 6.42
CA ASN A 52 1.88 10.08 6.34
C ASN A 52 0.57 9.85 7.09
N ALA A 53 0.05 8.65 7.02
CA ALA A 53 -1.19 8.33 7.73
C ALA A 53 -0.99 8.41 9.24
N LYS A 54 0.17 7.97 9.72
CA LYS A 54 0.48 8.07 11.14
C LYS A 54 0.60 9.51 11.57
N ASN A 55 1.18 10.34 10.72
CA ASN A 55 1.45 11.74 11.07
C ASN A 55 0.22 12.62 10.99
N LYS A 56 -0.82 12.16 10.37
CA LYS A 56 -2.04 12.94 10.26
C LYS A 56 -2.84 12.99 11.54
N ARG A 57 -2.48 12.17 12.49
CA ARG A 57 -3.18 12.10 13.77
C ARG A 57 -2.63 13.14 14.73
#